data_30a1fd0896c7d0fd6ec1ffa8406257ac
#
_entry.id   30a1fd0896c7d0fd6ec1ffa8406257ac
#
_cell.length_a   1.000
_cell.length_b   1.000
_cell.length_c   1.000
_cell.angle_alpha   90.00
_cell.angle_beta   90.00
_cell.angle_gamma   90.00
#
_symmetry.space_group_name_H-M   'P 1'
#
loop_
_entity.id
_entity.type
_entity.pdbx_description
1 polymer ?
#
loop_
_entity_poly.entity_id
_entity_poly.type
_entity_poly.pdbx_seq_one_letter_code
_entity_poly.pdbx_strand_id
1 'polypeptide(L)'
;MKPPLLLSLFLVVLITADTSAQTIPDLLNEAQRAYLDNNLTEAREKFELVRRLEPNNRIAAKYLQVMKGKEGSESGSLKSMLGKTVLERVNLKDATLAEALEFLRQKMNNQNPGQQAVNFVIKLDEAKKAAKFSLTLNQVPLTEVLRYIGELTNTQISYEKFAVVVKARTSVPVLAPKSEKSGGIKIEGL
;
A
#
# COMPACT_ATOMS: atom_id res chain seq x y z
N MET A 1 -71.98 2.69 -10.56
CA MET A 1 -70.91 3.67 -10.51
C MET A 1 -69.60 2.90 -10.34
N LYS A 2 -68.77 2.83 -11.39
CA LYS A 2 -67.42 2.17 -11.35
C LYS A 2 -66.35 3.21 -11.09
N PRO A 3 -65.38 2.97 -10.17
CA PRO A 3 -64.24 3.88 -10.01
C PRO A 3 -63.19 3.65 -11.14
N PRO A 4 -62.45 4.70 -11.55
CA PRO A 4 -61.43 4.58 -12.60
C PRO A 4 -60.13 3.97 -12.07
N LEU A 5 -59.59 3.05 -12.86
CA LEU A 5 -58.26 2.47 -12.71
C LEU A 5 -57.20 3.56 -12.96
N LEU A 6 -56.48 3.96 -11.90
CA LEU A 6 -55.24 4.76 -12.02
C LEU A 6 -54.10 3.86 -12.48
N LEU A 7 -53.76 3.97 -13.77
CA LEU A 7 -52.60 3.35 -14.38
C LEU A 7 -51.34 4.10 -13.92
N SER A 8 -50.66 3.57 -12.89
CA SER A 8 -49.36 4.09 -12.43
C SER A 8 -48.30 3.73 -13.44
N LEU A 9 -47.90 4.73 -14.24
CA LEU A 9 -46.81 4.63 -15.20
C LEU A 9 -45.46 4.60 -14.42
N PHE A 10 -44.92 3.42 -14.17
CA PHE A 10 -43.57 3.25 -13.58
C PHE A 10 -42.54 3.61 -14.65
N LEU A 11 -42.01 4.85 -14.58
CA LEU A 11 -40.89 5.29 -15.40
C LEU A 11 -39.61 4.61 -14.91
N VAL A 12 -39.27 3.48 -15.51
CA VAL A 12 -37.96 2.84 -15.30
C VAL A 12 -36.90 3.68 -16.01
N VAL A 13 -36.22 4.52 -15.26
CA VAL A 13 -35.00 5.19 -15.75
C VAL A 13 -33.90 4.14 -15.83
N LEU A 14 -33.64 3.61 -17.01
CA LEU A 14 -32.44 2.83 -17.32
C LEU A 14 -31.23 3.78 -17.23
N ILE A 15 -30.55 3.76 -16.12
CA ILE A 15 -29.22 4.33 -16.02
C ILE A 15 -28.29 3.39 -16.78
N THR A 16 -28.09 3.67 -18.07
CA THR A 16 -26.97 3.07 -18.82
C THR A 16 -25.67 3.65 -18.23
N ALA A 17 -25.06 2.93 -17.31
CA ALA A 17 -23.67 3.17 -16.97
C ALA A 17 -22.87 2.89 -18.25
N ASP A 18 -22.42 3.95 -18.92
CA ASP A 18 -21.40 3.88 -19.96
C ASP A 18 -20.12 3.35 -19.31
N THR A 19 -20.05 2.05 -19.14
CA THR A 19 -18.81 1.34 -18.87
C THR A 19 -18.07 1.27 -20.20
N SER A 20 -17.47 2.40 -20.61
CA SER A 20 -16.48 2.37 -21.69
C SER A 20 -15.36 1.45 -21.18
N ALA A 21 -15.34 0.23 -21.69
CA ALA A 21 -14.29 -0.73 -21.39
C ALA A 21 -12.97 -0.07 -21.84
N GLN A 22 -12.14 0.37 -20.88
CA GLN A 22 -10.84 0.94 -21.20
C GLN A 22 -10.05 -0.08 -21.97
N THR A 23 -9.64 0.28 -23.18
CA THR A 23 -8.80 -0.59 -24.01
C THR A 23 -7.36 -0.58 -23.49
N ILE A 24 -6.60 -1.62 -23.79
CA ILE A 24 -5.19 -1.68 -23.39
C ILE A 24 -4.37 -0.50 -23.92
N PRO A 25 -4.56 -0.05 -25.18
CA PRO A 25 -3.95 1.19 -25.66
C PRO A 25 -4.30 2.43 -24.82
N ASP A 26 -5.55 2.57 -24.39
CA ASP A 26 -5.98 3.70 -23.56
C ASP A 26 -5.30 3.67 -22.18
N LEU A 27 -5.27 2.50 -21.55
CA LEU A 27 -4.55 2.30 -20.28
C LEU A 27 -3.05 2.60 -20.41
N LEU A 28 -2.42 2.21 -21.53
CA LEU A 28 -1.02 2.52 -21.79
C LEU A 28 -0.79 4.03 -21.94
N ASN A 29 -1.66 4.72 -22.69
CA ASN A 29 -1.57 6.17 -22.88
C ASN A 29 -1.75 6.93 -21.57
N GLU A 30 -2.73 6.53 -20.75
CA GLU A 30 -2.96 7.12 -19.44
C GLU A 30 -1.79 6.86 -18.49
N ALA A 31 -1.26 5.63 -18.48
CA ALA A 31 -0.09 5.28 -17.68
C ALA A 31 1.15 6.11 -18.07
N GLN A 32 1.37 6.32 -19.38
CA GLN A 32 2.47 7.14 -19.86
C GLN A 32 2.29 8.62 -19.51
N ARG A 33 1.08 9.17 -19.60
CA ARG A 33 0.79 10.54 -19.15
C ARG A 33 1.07 10.70 -17.67
N ALA A 34 0.52 9.81 -16.82
CA ALA A 34 0.78 9.83 -15.39
C ALA A 34 2.29 9.75 -15.08
N TYR A 35 3.05 8.97 -15.85
CA TYR A 35 4.51 8.88 -15.72
C TYR A 35 5.21 10.21 -16.07
N LEU A 36 4.79 10.89 -17.15
CA LEU A 36 5.32 12.19 -17.55
C LEU A 36 4.98 13.30 -16.56
N ASP A 37 3.80 13.23 -15.97
CA ASP A 37 3.32 14.13 -14.91
C ASP A 37 3.98 13.83 -13.54
N ASN A 38 4.96 12.92 -13.51
CA ASN A 38 5.65 12.44 -12.30
C ASN A 38 4.71 11.84 -11.24
N ASN A 39 3.49 11.44 -11.63
CA ASN A 39 2.56 10.67 -10.79
C ASN A 39 2.89 9.16 -10.89
N LEU A 40 4.01 8.78 -10.27
CA LEU A 40 4.56 7.43 -10.39
C LEU A 40 3.64 6.34 -9.79
N THR A 41 2.82 6.70 -8.80
CA THR A 41 1.88 5.76 -8.17
C THR A 41 0.79 5.36 -9.17
N GLU A 42 0.11 6.33 -9.76
CA GLU A 42 -0.94 6.08 -10.75
C GLU A 42 -0.37 5.41 -12.01
N ALA A 43 0.78 5.89 -12.49
CA ALA A 43 1.46 5.28 -13.63
C ALA A 43 1.73 3.78 -13.39
N ARG A 44 2.22 3.42 -12.21
CA ARG A 44 2.48 2.04 -11.83
C ARG A 44 1.21 1.19 -11.83
N GLU A 45 0.16 1.65 -11.14
CA GLU A 45 -1.10 0.92 -11.05
C GLU A 45 -1.65 0.59 -12.44
N LYS A 46 -1.61 1.57 -13.36
CA LYS A 46 -2.06 1.37 -14.74
C LYS A 46 -1.15 0.43 -15.54
N PHE A 47 0.18 0.54 -15.43
CA PHE A 47 1.09 -0.41 -16.08
C PHE A 47 1.00 -1.82 -15.50
N GLU A 48 0.77 -1.98 -14.19
CA GLU A 48 0.52 -3.29 -13.58
C GLU A 48 -0.81 -3.89 -14.05
N LEU A 49 -1.84 -3.06 -14.25
CA LEU A 49 -3.11 -3.49 -14.83
C LEU A 49 -2.90 -3.98 -16.27
N VAL A 50 -2.17 -3.23 -17.09
CA VAL A 50 -1.81 -3.67 -18.45
C VAL A 50 -1.09 -5.01 -18.42
N ARG A 51 -0.13 -5.21 -17.51
CA ARG A 51 0.58 -6.50 -17.38
C ARG A 51 -0.30 -7.66 -16.91
N ARG A 52 -1.33 -7.39 -16.15
CA ARG A 52 -2.32 -8.43 -15.78
C ARG A 52 -3.17 -8.84 -16.97
N LEU A 53 -3.55 -7.88 -17.82
CA LEU A 53 -4.34 -8.12 -19.03
C LEU A 53 -3.51 -8.70 -20.17
N GLU A 54 -2.27 -8.21 -20.34
CA GLU A 54 -1.29 -8.66 -21.31
C GLU A 54 0.07 -8.94 -20.65
N PRO A 55 0.33 -10.16 -20.15
CA PRO A 55 1.56 -10.50 -19.44
C PRO A 55 2.85 -10.25 -20.24
N ASN A 56 2.78 -10.31 -21.58
CA ASN A 56 3.91 -10.12 -22.50
C ASN A 56 4.04 -8.68 -23.00
N ASN A 57 3.29 -7.72 -22.49
CA ASN A 57 3.38 -6.33 -22.92
C ASN A 57 4.73 -5.72 -22.56
N ARG A 58 5.56 -5.53 -23.58
CA ARG A 58 6.95 -5.02 -23.42
C ARG A 58 7.00 -3.56 -22.95
N ILE A 59 6.00 -2.76 -23.34
CA ILE A 59 5.94 -1.33 -22.95
C ILE A 59 5.72 -1.23 -21.45
N ALA A 60 4.68 -1.88 -20.96
CA ALA A 60 4.37 -1.90 -19.52
C ALA A 60 5.54 -2.48 -18.70
N ALA A 61 6.15 -3.57 -19.16
CA ALA A 61 7.32 -4.18 -18.51
C ALA A 61 8.49 -3.20 -18.42
N LYS A 62 8.81 -2.48 -19.50
CA LYS A 62 9.91 -1.50 -19.55
C LYS A 62 9.67 -0.33 -18.60
N TYR A 63 8.46 0.26 -18.61
CA TYR A 63 8.12 1.37 -17.70
C TYR A 63 8.16 0.94 -16.25
N LEU A 64 7.63 -0.23 -15.89
CA LEU A 64 7.70 -0.77 -14.53
C LEU A 64 9.15 -1.00 -14.07
N GLN A 65 10.02 -1.46 -14.96
CA GLN A 65 11.44 -1.63 -14.65
C GLN A 65 12.13 -0.28 -14.41
N VAL A 66 11.88 0.73 -15.27
CA VAL A 66 12.44 2.08 -15.12
C VAL A 66 11.94 2.75 -13.85
N MET A 67 10.64 2.62 -13.52
CA MET A 67 10.07 3.17 -12.29
C MET A 67 10.64 2.50 -11.05
N LYS A 68 10.84 1.17 -11.08
CA LYS A 68 11.51 0.44 -9.99
C LYS A 68 12.94 0.93 -9.75
N GLY A 69 13.65 1.28 -10.82
CA GLY A 69 14.97 1.91 -10.73
C GLY A 69 14.92 3.32 -10.12
N LYS A 70 13.97 4.16 -10.54
CA LYS A 70 13.78 5.51 -9.98
C LYS A 70 13.39 5.49 -8.51
N GLU A 71 12.43 4.68 -8.10
CA GLU A 71 12.05 4.53 -6.70
C GLU A 71 13.17 3.92 -5.86
N GLY A 72 13.91 2.97 -6.42
CA GLY A 72 15.07 2.37 -5.76
C GLY A 72 16.20 3.37 -5.49
N SER A 73 16.38 4.39 -6.36
CA SER A 73 17.44 5.38 -6.15
C SER A 73 17.05 6.50 -5.17
N GLU A 74 15.80 6.93 -5.16
CA GLU A 74 15.34 8.03 -4.29
C GLU A 74 14.88 7.55 -2.91
N SER A 75 14.08 6.49 -2.84
CA SER A 75 13.69 5.86 -1.57
C SER A 75 14.81 5.03 -0.96
N GLY A 76 15.71 4.49 -1.80
CA GLY A 76 16.92 3.80 -1.38
C GLY A 76 17.88 4.70 -0.59
N SER A 77 17.96 5.98 -0.95
CA SER A 77 18.79 6.95 -0.23
C SER A 77 18.29 7.18 1.19
N LEU A 78 16.99 7.46 1.40
CA LEU A 78 16.42 7.65 2.73
C LEU A 78 16.48 6.35 3.55
N LYS A 79 16.08 5.23 3.00
CA LYS A 79 16.15 3.93 3.67
C LYS A 79 17.58 3.57 4.07
N SER A 80 18.55 3.80 3.17
CA SER A 80 19.97 3.53 3.45
C SER A 80 20.50 4.43 4.56
N MET A 81 20.14 5.72 4.57
CA MET A 81 20.51 6.65 5.62
C MET A 81 19.95 6.19 6.98
N LEU A 82 18.66 5.85 7.04
CA LEU A 82 18.01 5.37 8.26
C LEU A 82 18.57 4.01 8.72
N GLY A 83 18.98 3.15 7.79
CA GLY A 83 19.63 1.87 8.10
C GLY A 83 21.00 2.01 8.73
N LYS A 84 21.70 3.12 8.48
CA LYS A 84 22.99 3.46 9.12
C LYS A 84 22.83 4.13 10.48
N THR A 85 21.63 4.66 10.78
CA THR A 85 21.35 5.32 12.04
C THR A 85 20.98 4.26 13.09
N VAL A 86 21.91 3.95 13.98
CA VAL A 86 21.70 2.98 15.07
C VAL A 86 21.23 3.74 16.31
N LEU A 87 20.10 3.31 16.87
CA LEU A 87 19.57 3.83 18.13
C LEU A 87 20.08 2.98 19.29
N GLU A 88 20.75 3.61 20.26
CA GLU A 88 21.29 2.91 21.43
C GLU A 88 20.23 2.25 22.28
N ARG A 89 19.13 2.98 22.52
CA ARG A 89 17.99 2.48 23.28
C ARG A 89 16.68 3.08 22.78
N VAL A 90 15.74 2.20 22.49
CA VAL A 90 14.34 2.52 22.23
C VAL A 90 13.51 1.86 23.35
N ASN A 91 12.76 2.66 24.09
CA ASN A 91 11.88 2.17 25.14
C ASN A 91 10.55 2.92 25.04
N LEU A 92 9.60 2.30 24.39
CA LEU A 92 8.24 2.76 24.21
C LEU A 92 7.34 1.92 25.13
N LYS A 93 6.60 2.57 26.00
CA LYS A 93 5.65 1.90 26.91
C LYS A 93 4.28 2.50 26.69
N ASP A 94 3.31 1.67 26.32
CA ASP A 94 1.93 2.07 26.12
C ASP A 94 1.78 3.32 25.21
N ALA A 95 2.62 3.38 24.19
CA ALA A 95 2.72 4.52 23.29
C ALA A 95 1.86 4.31 22.04
N THR A 96 1.27 5.39 21.55
CA THR A 96 0.61 5.43 20.23
C THR A 96 1.66 5.50 19.12
N LEU A 97 1.22 5.22 17.89
CA LEU A 97 2.11 5.33 16.73
C LEU A 97 2.68 6.75 16.55
N ALA A 98 1.84 7.77 16.79
CA ALA A 98 2.29 9.16 16.66
C ALA A 98 3.37 9.52 17.68
N GLU A 99 3.18 9.13 18.96
CA GLU A 99 4.16 9.33 20.02
C GLU A 99 5.47 8.57 19.73
N ALA A 100 5.38 7.35 19.24
CA ALA A 100 6.54 6.55 18.86
C ALA A 100 7.36 7.20 17.74
N LEU A 101 6.71 7.67 16.68
CA LEU A 101 7.39 8.33 15.56
C LEU A 101 8.00 9.68 15.97
N GLU A 102 7.32 10.44 16.83
CA GLU A 102 7.86 11.67 17.39
C GLU A 102 9.09 11.41 18.28
N PHE A 103 9.04 10.37 19.12
CA PHE A 103 10.20 9.93 19.90
C PHE A 103 11.39 9.58 18.99
N LEU A 104 11.16 8.84 17.90
CA LEU A 104 12.21 8.50 16.95
C LEU A 104 12.78 9.75 16.27
N ARG A 105 11.95 10.71 15.89
CA ARG A 105 12.35 11.98 15.30
C ARG A 105 13.27 12.77 16.24
N GLN A 106 12.91 12.86 17.51
CA GLN A 106 13.71 13.54 18.53
C GLN A 106 15.06 12.84 18.76
N LYS A 107 15.06 11.50 18.83
CA LYS A 107 16.29 10.72 18.97
C LYS A 107 17.25 10.94 17.80
N MET A 108 16.74 10.97 16.58
CA MET A 108 17.55 11.25 15.40
C MET A 108 18.16 12.64 15.41
N ASN A 109 17.36 13.67 15.74
CA ASN A 109 17.83 15.04 15.81
C ASN A 109 18.93 15.22 16.86
N ASN A 110 18.80 14.53 17.99
CA ASN A 110 19.80 14.58 19.07
C ASN A 110 21.12 13.86 18.70
N GLN A 111 21.03 12.78 17.94
CA GLN A 111 22.23 12.04 17.49
C GLN A 111 22.97 12.71 16.34
N ASN A 112 22.25 13.43 15.49
CA ASN A 112 22.80 14.07 14.29
C ASN A 112 22.33 15.53 14.18
N PRO A 113 22.81 16.44 15.05
CA PRO A 113 22.45 17.85 14.97
C PRO A 113 22.96 18.42 13.64
N GLY A 114 22.05 18.95 12.81
CA GLY A 114 22.36 19.50 11.49
C GLY A 114 22.01 18.58 10.31
N GLN A 115 21.60 17.35 10.53
CA GLN A 115 21.00 16.51 9.50
C GLN A 115 19.54 16.93 9.25
N GLN A 116 19.10 16.84 7.99
CA GLN A 116 17.73 17.16 7.64
C GLN A 116 16.78 16.25 8.42
N ALA A 117 15.83 16.86 9.12
CA ALA A 117 14.82 16.12 9.90
C ALA A 117 13.99 15.20 8.97
N VAL A 118 13.83 13.96 9.37
CA VAL A 118 12.99 13.01 8.64
C VAL A 118 11.53 13.28 8.91
N ASN A 119 10.76 13.42 7.85
CA ASN A 119 9.31 13.57 7.94
C ASN A 119 8.66 12.21 8.10
N PHE A 120 7.72 12.10 9.03
CA PHE A 120 6.83 10.95 9.18
C PHE A 120 5.41 11.34 8.78
N VAL A 121 4.80 10.56 7.90
CA VAL A 121 3.43 10.77 7.43
C VAL A 121 2.59 9.56 7.79
N ILE A 122 1.52 9.78 8.57
CA ILE A 122 0.62 8.72 9.02
C ILE A 122 -0.66 8.78 8.19
N LYS A 123 -0.90 7.75 7.38
CA LYS A 123 -2.11 7.57 6.56
C LYS A 123 -2.93 6.41 7.14
N LEU A 124 -3.56 6.62 8.28
CA LEU A 124 -4.32 5.62 9.03
C LEU A 124 -5.65 6.22 9.52
N ASP A 125 -6.62 5.33 9.75
CA ASP A 125 -7.87 5.65 10.43
C ASP A 125 -7.61 6.03 11.90
N GLU A 126 -8.45 6.86 12.50
CA GLU A 126 -8.28 7.32 13.89
C GLU A 126 -8.20 6.17 14.91
N ALA A 127 -8.98 5.11 14.72
CA ALA A 127 -8.94 3.93 15.58
C ALA A 127 -7.56 3.26 15.60
N LYS A 128 -6.90 3.16 14.45
CA LYS A 128 -5.55 2.60 14.33
C LYS A 128 -4.48 3.54 14.86
N LYS A 129 -4.68 4.86 14.76
CA LYS A 129 -3.77 5.85 15.32
C LYS A 129 -3.76 5.82 16.84
N ALA A 130 -4.92 5.55 17.47
CA ALA A 130 -5.09 5.51 18.92
C ALA A 130 -4.61 4.18 19.54
N ALA A 131 -4.34 3.15 18.72
CA ALA A 131 -3.84 1.87 19.23
C ALA A 131 -2.49 2.04 19.91
N LYS A 132 -2.37 1.48 21.12
CA LYS A 132 -1.16 1.55 21.93
C LYS A 132 -0.35 0.27 21.84
N PHE A 133 0.95 0.41 21.93
CA PHE A 133 1.89 -0.71 21.94
C PHE A 133 3.11 -0.42 22.81
N SER A 134 3.86 -1.46 23.13
CA SER A 134 5.10 -1.36 23.88
C SER A 134 6.22 -2.03 23.10
N LEU A 135 7.40 -1.39 23.07
CA LEU A 135 8.57 -1.88 22.35
C LEU A 135 9.86 -1.47 23.08
N THR A 136 10.68 -2.44 23.41
CA THR A 136 12.01 -2.19 23.98
C THR A 136 13.08 -2.83 23.11
N LEU A 137 14.00 -2.02 22.57
CA LEU A 137 15.11 -2.44 21.73
C LEU A 137 16.38 -1.73 22.15
N ASN A 138 17.54 -2.39 21.97
CA ASN A 138 18.85 -1.83 22.22
C ASN A 138 19.77 -2.06 21.02
N GLN A 139 20.58 -1.06 20.65
CA GLN A 139 21.57 -1.13 19.57
C GLN A 139 20.98 -1.58 18.22
N VAL A 140 19.89 -0.95 17.79
CA VAL A 140 19.14 -1.39 16.60
C VAL A 140 19.09 -0.28 15.55
N PRO A 141 19.32 -0.61 14.25
CA PRO A 141 19.11 0.33 13.16
C PRO A 141 17.68 0.87 13.12
N LEU A 142 17.54 2.14 12.80
CA LEU A 142 16.21 2.79 12.79
C LEU A 142 15.23 2.13 11.81
N THR A 143 15.71 1.58 10.69
CA THR A 143 14.88 0.81 9.76
C THR A 143 14.26 -0.42 10.40
N GLU A 144 14.99 -1.09 11.28
CA GLU A 144 14.49 -2.25 12.02
C GLU A 144 13.49 -1.85 13.10
N VAL A 145 13.77 -0.75 13.81
CA VAL A 145 12.79 -0.19 14.77
C VAL A 145 11.46 0.10 14.07
N LEU A 146 11.52 0.78 12.92
CA LEU A 146 10.33 1.07 12.11
C LEU A 146 9.63 -0.22 11.65
N ARG A 147 10.38 -1.25 11.24
CA ARG A 147 9.82 -2.55 10.86
C ARG A 147 9.04 -3.17 12.02
N TYR A 148 9.62 -3.23 13.21
CA TYR A 148 8.93 -3.77 14.40
C TYR A 148 7.68 -2.96 14.78
N ILE A 149 7.74 -1.62 14.70
CA ILE A 149 6.56 -0.77 14.90
C ILE A 149 5.48 -1.13 13.89
N GLY A 150 5.83 -1.29 12.61
CA GLY A 150 4.89 -1.68 11.56
C GLY A 150 4.24 -3.04 11.82
N GLU A 151 4.99 -4.01 12.35
CA GLU A 151 4.46 -5.33 12.73
C GLU A 151 3.50 -5.24 13.91
N LEU A 152 3.90 -4.56 14.99
CA LEU A 152 3.09 -4.41 16.20
C LEU A 152 1.79 -3.62 15.96
N THR A 153 1.81 -2.64 15.08
CA THR A 153 0.65 -1.81 14.76
C THR A 153 -0.13 -2.31 13.54
N ASN A 154 0.27 -3.45 12.96
CA ASN A 154 -0.29 -3.99 11.71
C ASN A 154 -0.34 -2.94 10.58
N THR A 155 0.76 -2.20 10.43
CA THR A 155 0.91 -1.19 9.40
C THR A 155 2.04 -1.52 8.43
N GLN A 156 2.03 -0.86 7.28
CA GLN A 156 3.08 -0.92 6.28
C GLN A 156 3.91 0.36 6.31
N ILE A 157 5.23 0.20 6.43
CA ILE A 157 6.18 1.30 6.35
C ILE A 157 6.71 1.40 4.93
N SER A 158 6.60 2.58 4.33
CA SER A 158 7.14 2.91 3.01
C SER A 158 8.13 4.06 3.12
N TYR A 159 9.23 3.98 2.40
CA TYR A 159 10.24 5.03 2.36
C TYR A 159 10.05 5.80 1.05
N GLU A 160 9.65 7.05 1.15
CA GLU A 160 9.53 7.97 0.03
C GLU A 160 10.75 8.93 0.01
N LYS A 161 10.89 9.74 -1.03
CA LYS A 161 12.04 10.63 -1.20
C LYS A 161 12.31 11.53 0.01
N PHE A 162 11.26 12.08 0.62
CA PHE A 162 11.34 13.08 1.69
C PHE A 162 10.63 12.66 2.98
N ALA A 163 10.05 11.47 3.03
CA ALA A 163 9.26 11.03 4.18
C ALA A 163 9.23 9.51 4.34
N VAL A 164 9.07 9.08 5.57
CA VAL A 164 8.63 7.73 5.91
C VAL A 164 7.12 7.75 6.05
N VAL A 165 6.44 6.98 5.23
CA VAL A 165 4.97 6.91 5.18
C VAL A 165 4.49 5.64 5.85
N VAL A 166 3.61 5.79 6.83
CA VAL A 166 2.94 4.69 7.53
C VAL A 166 1.50 4.61 7.06
N LYS A 167 1.12 3.48 6.48
CA LYS A 167 -0.23 3.22 5.98
C LYS A 167 -0.75 1.87 6.48
N ALA A 168 -2.07 1.68 6.43
CA ALA A 168 -2.66 0.41 6.77
C ALA A 168 -2.08 -0.72 5.90
N ARG A 169 -1.77 -1.86 6.52
CA ARG A 169 -1.40 -3.05 5.76
C ARG A 169 -2.65 -3.54 5.03
N THR A 170 -2.60 -3.56 3.72
CA THR A 170 -3.64 -4.18 2.91
C THR A 170 -3.46 -5.69 3.06
N SER A 171 -4.33 -6.34 3.83
CA SER A 171 -4.41 -7.80 3.79
C SER A 171 -4.89 -8.17 2.39
N VAL A 172 -3.99 -8.70 1.57
CA VAL A 172 -4.43 -9.43 0.38
C VAL A 172 -5.27 -10.59 0.92
N PRO A 173 -6.54 -10.75 0.51
CA PRO A 173 -7.27 -11.94 0.89
C PRO A 173 -6.45 -13.13 0.43
N VAL A 174 -5.93 -13.92 1.37
CA VAL A 174 -5.40 -15.24 1.04
C VAL A 174 -6.60 -15.98 0.50
N LEU A 175 -6.63 -16.20 -0.82
CA LEU A 175 -7.57 -17.12 -1.43
C LEU A 175 -7.35 -18.45 -0.70
N ALA A 176 -8.30 -18.82 0.15
CA ALA A 176 -8.29 -20.11 0.81
C ALA A 176 -8.03 -21.17 -0.27
N PRO A 177 -7.13 -22.13 -0.04
CA PRO A 177 -6.88 -23.19 -1.01
C PRO A 177 -8.22 -23.86 -1.30
N LYS A 178 -8.59 -23.84 -2.59
CA LYS A 178 -9.78 -24.47 -3.09
C LYS A 178 -9.71 -25.93 -2.63
N SER A 179 -10.56 -26.32 -1.70
CA SER A 179 -10.66 -27.71 -1.27
C SER A 179 -10.98 -28.54 -2.50
N GLU A 180 -9.98 -29.26 -3.01
CA GLU A 180 -10.20 -30.30 -3.98
C GLU A 180 -11.10 -31.34 -3.31
N LYS A 181 -12.33 -31.45 -3.84
CA LYS A 181 -13.21 -32.58 -3.51
C LYS A 181 -12.46 -33.84 -3.88
N SER A 182 -11.97 -34.54 -2.88
CA SER A 182 -11.54 -35.91 -3.01
C SER A 182 -12.67 -36.73 -3.64
N GLY A 183 -12.56 -36.99 -4.92
CA GLY A 183 -13.41 -37.95 -5.62
C GLY A 183 -13.09 -39.33 -5.07
N GLY A 184 -13.97 -39.87 -4.24
CA GLY A 184 -13.91 -41.23 -3.78
C GLY A 184 -13.92 -42.19 -4.95
N ILE A 185 -12.83 -42.92 -5.13
CA ILE A 185 -12.74 -44.05 -6.05
C ILE A 185 -13.55 -45.20 -5.39
N LYS A 186 -14.73 -45.46 -5.92
CA LYS A 186 -15.46 -46.70 -5.65
C LYS A 186 -14.71 -47.84 -6.36
N ILE A 187 -14.08 -48.74 -5.63
CA ILE A 187 -13.65 -50.03 -6.15
C ILE A 187 -14.81 -50.99 -5.88
N GLU A 188 -15.60 -51.30 -6.92
CA GLU A 188 -16.45 -52.47 -6.97
C GLU A 188 -15.67 -53.61 -7.61
N GLY A 189 -15.66 -54.76 -6.97
CA GLY A 189 -15.36 -56.06 -7.59
C GLY A 189 -14.27 -56.87 -6.91
N LEU A 190 -14.68 -57.78 -6.04
CA LEU A 190 -14.50 -59.26 -6.09
C LEU A 190 -14.91 -59.83 -4.75
#